data_9123df0241b0a4eddc6d66ce25bc5ce7
#
_entry.id   9123df0241b0a4eddc6d66ce25bc5ce7
#
_cell.length_a   1.000
_cell.length_b   1.000
_cell.length_c   1.000
_cell.angle_alpha   90.00
_cell.angle_beta   90.00
_cell.angle_gamma   90.00
#
_symmetry.space_group_name_H-M   'P 1'
#
loop_
_entity.id
_entity.type
_entity.pdbx_description
1 polymer ?
#
loop_
_entity_poly.entity_id
_entity_poly.type
_entity_poly.pdbx_seq_one_letter_code
_entity_poly.pdbx_strand_id
1 'polypeptide(L)'
;MFDRVGRFGLQVDYYICRIEAMADAPRLSLTTAMILHSIGAGSVYGYTVMEATGLPSGTVYPALRRLERDQLIKSQWERRSIAEAEQRPARKYYKLTRSGDAALETARKRYPLLAGLAQREEVQDA
;
A
#
# COMPACT_ATOMS: atom_id res chain seq x y z
N MET A 1 -31.00 6.72 0.81
CA MET A 1 -30.96 6.60 1.05
C MET A 1 -30.87 6.04 1.11
N PHE A 2 -30.77 5.60 1.07
CA PHE A 2 -30.55 5.19 1.26
C PHE A 2 -30.37 5.07 1.46
N ASP A 3 -30.37 4.87 1.77
CA ASP A 3 -30.21 4.83 2.13
C ASP A 3 -29.78 5.14 2.22
N ARG A 4 -30.03 5.54 2.42
CA ARG A 4 -29.55 5.71 2.39
C ARG A 4 -29.39 5.15 2.08
N VAL A 5 -29.79 4.62 1.92
CA VAL A 5 -29.66 4.08 1.62
C VAL A 5 -29.96 2.93 1.34
N GLY A 6 -30.68 2.65 1.13
CA GLY A 6 -31.29 1.35 0.86
C GLY A 6 -30.31 0.23 0.60
N ARG A 7 -30.73 -1.02 0.73
CA ARG A 7 -29.81 -2.14 0.48
C ARG A 7 -29.38 -2.21 -0.96
N PHE A 8 -30.32 -1.94 -1.83
CA PHE A 8 -30.00 -1.84 -3.25
C PHE A 8 -28.98 -0.74 -3.48
N GLY A 9 -29.14 0.37 -2.80
CA GLY A 9 -28.22 1.47 -2.90
C GLY A 9 -26.81 1.14 -2.46
N LEU A 10 -26.67 0.23 -1.49
CA LEU A 10 -25.34 -0.17 -1.01
C LEU A 10 -24.47 -0.74 -2.11
N GLN A 11 -25.03 -1.59 -2.95
CA GLN A 11 -24.26 -2.20 -4.01
C GLN A 11 -23.89 -1.18 -5.08
N VAL A 12 -24.84 -0.33 -5.44
CA VAL A 12 -24.59 0.74 -6.41
C VAL A 12 -23.57 1.71 -5.85
N ASP A 13 -23.70 2.06 -4.57
CA ASP A 13 -22.75 2.96 -3.92
C ASP A 13 -21.35 2.39 -3.90
N TYR A 14 -21.23 1.08 -3.72
CA TYR A 14 -19.92 0.46 -3.73
C TYR A 14 -19.23 0.66 -5.08
N TYR A 15 -19.94 0.42 -6.17
CA TYR A 15 -19.38 0.61 -7.50
C TYR A 15 -19.04 2.06 -7.77
N ILE A 16 -19.94 2.96 -7.39
CA ILE A 16 -19.71 4.38 -7.59
C ILE A 16 -18.50 4.85 -6.79
N CYS A 17 -18.39 4.44 -5.53
CA CYS A 17 -17.25 4.80 -4.70
C CYS A 17 -15.96 4.26 -5.27
N ARG A 18 -15.98 3.04 -5.79
CA ARG A 18 -14.79 2.46 -6.39
C ARG A 18 -14.37 3.21 -7.64
N ILE A 19 -15.32 3.57 -8.48
CA ILE A 19 -15.05 4.34 -9.68
C ILE A 19 -14.52 5.72 -9.32
N GLU A 20 -15.14 6.36 -8.34
CA GLU A 20 -14.70 7.68 -7.90
C GLU A 20 -13.30 7.61 -7.29
N ALA A 21 -13.03 6.58 -6.50
CA ALA A 21 -11.71 6.41 -5.92
C ALA A 21 -10.65 6.22 -6.99
N MET A 22 -10.99 5.51 -8.06
CA MET A 22 -10.05 5.32 -9.18
C MET A 22 -9.86 6.61 -9.95
N ALA A 23 -10.95 7.37 -10.15
CA ALA A 23 -10.87 8.64 -10.87
C ALA A 23 -10.12 9.69 -10.07
N ASP A 24 -10.34 9.70 -8.75
CA ASP A 24 -9.74 10.69 -7.86
C ASP A 24 -8.43 10.21 -7.25
N ALA A 25 -8.02 8.99 -7.56
CA ALA A 25 -6.79 8.44 -7.01
C ALA A 25 -5.63 9.35 -7.40
N PRO A 26 -4.77 9.71 -6.43
CA PRO A 26 -3.65 10.58 -6.74
C PRO A 26 -2.73 9.92 -7.75
N ARG A 27 -2.17 10.74 -8.62
CA ARG A 27 -1.17 10.25 -9.55
C ARG A 27 0.11 9.99 -8.80
N LEU A 28 0.41 8.72 -8.64
CA LEU A 28 1.61 8.33 -7.94
C LEU A 28 2.80 8.38 -8.87
N SER A 29 3.93 8.88 -8.37
CA SER A 29 5.18 8.74 -9.09
C SER A 29 5.55 7.26 -9.15
N LEU A 30 6.43 6.91 -10.06
CA LEU A 30 6.88 5.52 -10.14
C LEU A 30 7.46 5.05 -8.81
N THR A 31 8.27 5.90 -8.18
CA THR A 31 8.88 5.56 -6.89
C THR A 31 7.82 5.24 -5.84
N THR A 32 6.81 6.11 -5.72
CA THR A 32 5.74 5.88 -4.74
C THR A 32 4.91 4.66 -5.11
N ALA A 33 4.68 4.46 -6.40
CA ALA A 33 3.95 3.28 -6.87
C ALA A 33 4.70 2.00 -6.53
N MET A 34 6.02 2.00 -6.65
CA MET A 34 6.83 0.84 -6.28
C MET A 34 6.69 0.52 -4.80
N ILE A 35 6.69 1.55 -3.96
CA ILE A 35 6.54 1.35 -2.52
C ILE A 35 5.16 0.77 -2.21
N LEU A 36 4.12 1.34 -2.80
CA LEU A 36 2.76 0.85 -2.59
C LEU A 36 2.62 -0.58 -3.07
N HIS A 37 3.20 -0.88 -4.22
CA HIS A 37 3.18 -2.23 -4.78
C HIS A 37 3.85 -3.24 -3.84
N SER A 38 4.99 -2.86 -3.27
CA SER A 38 5.73 -3.76 -2.39
C SER A 38 4.93 -4.06 -1.12
N ILE A 39 4.21 -3.07 -0.59
CA ILE A 39 3.36 -3.29 0.58
C ILE A 39 2.23 -4.26 0.22
N GLY A 40 1.63 -4.10 -0.95
CA GLY A 40 0.60 -5.00 -1.43
C GLY A 40 1.10 -6.41 -1.66
N ALA A 41 2.39 -6.55 -1.96
CA ALA A 41 3.01 -7.85 -2.21
C ALA A 41 3.52 -8.53 -0.93
N GLY A 42 3.40 -7.87 0.23
CA GLY A 42 3.77 -8.49 1.48
C GLY A 42 4.90 -7.84 2.25
N SER A 43 5.50 -6.78 1.70
CA SER A 43 6.55 -6.04 2.40
C SER A 43 5.90 -5.12 3.40
N VAL A 44 5.80 -5.57 4.65
CA VAL A 44 4.90 -4.95 5.62
C VAL A 44 5.55 -3.91 6.53
N TYR A 45 6.87 -3.78 6.51
CA TYR A 45 7.50 -2.71 7.27
C TYR A 45 8.64 -2.07 6.48
N GLY A 46 9.08 -0.89 6.94
CA GLY A 46 9.95 -0.04 6.15
C GLY A 46 11.19 -0.72 5.60
N TYR A 47 11.83 -1.55 6.43
CA TYR A 47 13.06 -2.21 5.98
C TYR A 47 12.79 -3.15 4.81
N THR A 48 11.71 -3.94 4.89
CA THR A 48 11.39 -4.87 3.80
C THR A 48 10.96 -4.12 2.54
N VAL A 49 10.33 -2.95 2.69
CA VAL A 49 10.02 -2.11 1.54
C VAL A 49 11.31 -1.63 0.87
N MET A 50 12.29 -1.23 1.67
CA MET A 50 13.59 -0.81 1.14
C MET A 50 14.25 -1.96 0.38
N GLU A 51 14.22 -3.15 0.94
CA GLU A 51 14.81 -4.31 0.27
C GLU A 51 14.09 -4.64 -1.04
N ALA A 52 12.76 -4.63 -1.01
CA ALA A 52 11.98 -5.00 -2.18
C ALA A 52 12.12 -4.00 -3.31
N THR A 53 12.24 -2.71 -2.98
CA THR A 53 12.28 -1.66 -4.00
C THR A 53 13.70 -1.22 -4.36
N GLY A 54 14.66 -1.49 -3.49
CA GLY A 54 16.02 -0.99 -3.69
C GLY A 54 16.15 0.50 -3.40
N LEU A 55 15.15 1.12 -2.81
CA LEU A 55 15.16 2.55 -2.54
C LEU A 55 15.77 2.84 -1.19
N PRO A 56 16.46 3.98 -1.04
CA PRO A 56 17.05 4.34 0.24
C PRO A 56 16.01 4.83 1.25
N SER A 57 16.39 4.80 2.53
CA SER A 57 15.50 5.22 3.60
C SER A 57 15.01 6.65 3.44
N GLY A 58 15.86 7.53 2.93
CA GLY A 58 15.49 8.91 2.71
C GLY A 58 14.37 9.10 1.71
N THR A 59 14.12 8.10 0.87
CA THR A 59 13.03 8.11 -0.07
C THR A 59 11.83 7.33 0.48
N VAL A 60 12.08 6.18 1.11
CA VAL A 60 11.01 5.29 1.55
C VAL A 60 10.20 5.90 2.70
N TYR A 61 10.85 6.35 3.75
CA TYR A 61 10.12 6.80 4.93
C TYR A 61 9.29 8.06 4.69
N PRO A 62 9.78 9.08 3.97
CA PRO A 62 8.91 10.21 3.63
C PRO A 62 7.72 9.80 2.77
N ALA A 63 7.93 8.84 1.85
CA ALA A 63 6.85 8.36 1.01
C ALA A 63 5.80 7.61 1.82
N LEU A 64 6.24 6.80 2.78
CA LEU A 64 5.32 6.09 3.66
C LEU A 64 4.47 7.07 4.47
N ARG A 65 5.08 8.14 4.95
CA ARG A 65 4.33 9.16 5.69
C ARG A 65 3.28 9.84 4.82
N ARG A 66 3.64 10.14 3.56
CA ARG A 66 2.68 10.75 2.63
C ARG A 66 1.54 9.79 2.32
N LEU A 67 1.86 8.53 2.08
CA LEU A 67 0.84 7.53 1.79
C LEU A 67 -0.11 7.35 2.96
N GLU A 68 0.43 7.37 4.18
CA GLU A 68 -0.40 7.25 5.37
C GLU A 68 -1.27 8.48 5.56
N ARG A 69 -0.70 9.67 5.34
CA ARG A 69 -1.46 10.91 5.42
C ARG A 69 -2.61 10.92 4.41
N ASP A 70 -2.38 10.40 3.22
CA ASP A 70 -3.37 10.34 2.16
C ASP A 70 -4.32 9.15 2.32
N GLN A 71 -4.15 8.39 3.39
CA GLN A 71 -5.01 7.26 3.75
C GLN A 71 -4.97 6.12 2.72
N LEU A 72 -3.87 6.00 2.01
CA LEU A 72 -3.66 4.88 1.09
C LEU A 72 -3.08 3.67 1.81
N ILE A 73 -2.41 3.90 2.92
CA ILE A 73 -1.94 2.84 3.81
C ILE A 73 -2.29 3.24 5.24
N LYS A 74 -2.33 2.25 6.10
CA LYS A 74 -2.44 2.49 7.54
C LYS A 74 -1.34 1.72 8.23
N SER A 75 -0.98 2.18 9.42
CA SER A 75 0.12 1.62 10.15
C SER A 75 -0.31 1.15 11.53
N GLN A 76 0.48 0.24 12.07
CA GLN A 76 0.28 -0.27 13.42
C GLN A 76 1.63 -0.65 13.99
N TRP A 77 1.87 -0.26 15.22
CA TRP A 77 3.09 -0.63 15.90
C TRP A 77 3.04 -2.07 16.36
N GLU A 78 4.18 -2.74 16.28
CA GLU A 78 4.35 -4.07 16.81
C GLU A 78 4.15 -4.05 18.32
N ARG A 79 3.68 -5.16 18.88
CA ARG A 79 3.56 -5.29 20.34
C ARG A 79 4.94 -5.17 20.97
N ARG A 80 4.99 -4.39 22.06
CA ARG A 80 6.25 -4.19 22.75
C ARG A 80 6.85 -5.51 23.24
N SER A 81 6.00 -6.45 23.69
CA SER A 81 6.48 -7.73 24.19
C SER A 81 7.22 -8.52 23.13
N ILE A 82 6.77 -8.46 21.88
CA ILE A 82 7.43 -9.16 20.79
C ILE A 82 8.79 -8.53 20.50
N ALA A 83 8.83 -7.20 20.45
CA ALA A 83 10.08 -6.50 20.18
C ALA A 83 11.09 -6.75 21.27
N GLU A 84 10.64 -6.73 22.54
CA GLU A 84 11.53 -6.98 23.68
C GLU A 84 12.08 -8.39 23.66
N ALA A 85 11.24 -9.36 23.29
CA ALA A 85 11.69 -10.74 23.21
C ALA A 85 12.79 -10.91 22.17
N GLU A 86 12.74 -10.13 21.10
CA GLU A 86 13.74 -10.20 20.05
C GLU A 86 14.85 -9.16 20.22
N GLN A 87 14.82 -8.42 21.32
CA GLN A 87 15.87 -7.47 21.68
C GLN A 87 16.11 -6.44 20.58
N ARG A 88 15.02 -5.88 20.06
CA ARG A 88 15.10 -4.84 19.04
C ARG A 88 13.97 -3.84 19.24
N PRO A 89 14.09 -2.64 18.65
CA PRO A 89 12.99 -1.67 18.71
C PRO A 89 11.74 -2.22 18.03
N ALA A 90 10.57 -1.78 18.49
CA ALA A 90 9.31 -2.16 17.90
C ALA A 90 9.25 -1.68 16.46
N ARG A 91 8.65 -2.49 15.61
CA ARG A 91 8.48 -2.18 14.19
C ARG A 91 7.12 -1.58 13.92
N LYS A 92 7.06 -0.71 12.94
CA LYS A 92 5.82 -0.14 12.47
C LYS A 92 5.42 -0.88 11.21
N TYR A 93 4.26 -1.53 11.25
CA TYR A 93 3.76 -2.31 10.13
C TYR A 93 2.76 -1.51 9.32
N TYR A 94 2.76 -1.73 8.02
CA TYR A 94 1.90 -1.01 7.09
C TYR A 94 1.00 -1.98 6.35
N LYS A 95 -0.18 -1.50 5.98
CA LYS A 95 -1.16 -2.29 5.27
C LYS A 95 -1.91 -1.39 4.32
N LEU A 96 -2.25 -1.90 3.13
CA LEU A 96 -3.04 -1.12 2.19
C LEU A 96 -4.45 -0.92 2.72
N THR A 97 -4.98 0.28 2.50
CA THR A 97 -6.39 0.54 2.69
C THR A 97 -7.12 0.20 1.40
N ARG A 98 -8.46 0.29 1.42
CA ARG A 98 -9.23 0.12 0.21
C ARG A 98 -8.84 1.16 -0.84
N SER A 99 -8.65 2.41 -0.40
CA SER A 99 -8.17 3.46 -1.29
C SER A 99 -6.78 3.15 -1.82
N GLY A 100 -5.93 2.55 -0.99
CA GLY A 100 -4.60 2.14 -1.43
C GLY A 100 -4.65 1.07 -2.50
N ASP A 101 -5.55 0.11 -2.36
CA ASP A 101 -5.75 -0.91 -3.40
C ASP A 101 -6.15 -0.28 -4.72
N ALA A 102 -7.10 0.66 -4.68
CA ALA A 102 -7.56 1.33 -5.90
C ALA A 102 -6.42 2.12 -6.54
N ALA A 103 -5.65 2.84 -5.73
CA ALA A 103 -4.51 3.60 -6.23
C ALA A 103 -3.46 2.69 -6.85
N LEU A 104 -3.24 1.52 -6.25
CA LEU A 104 -2.28 0.56 -6.76
C LEU A 104 -2.73 0.00 -8.11
N GLU A 105 -4.02 -0.30 -8.26
CA GLU A 105 -4.53 -0.76 -9.54
C GLU A 105 -4.33 0.27 -10.63
N THR A 106 -4.61 1.52 -10.32
CA THR A 106 -4.37 2.61 -11.26
C THR A 106 -2.90 2.72 -11.61
N ALA A 107 -2.03 2.58 -10.60
CA ALA A 107 -0.59 2.65 -10.83
C ALA A 107 -0.09 1.50 -11.70
N ARG A 108 -0.65 0.31 -11.52
CA ARG A 108 -0.26 -0.83 -12.35
C ARG A 108 -0.56 -0.60 -13.82
N LYS A 109 -1.66 0.05 -14.12
CA LYS A 109 -2.00 0.39 -15.50
C LYS A 109 -1.07 1.45 -16.05
N ARG A 110 -0.68 2.41 -15.21
CA ARG A 110 0.22 3.47 -15.62
C ARG A 110 1.65 2.98 -15.77
N TYR A 111 2.06 2.04 -14.91
CA TYR A 111 3.43 1.53 -14.87
C TYR A 111 3.41 0.02 -15.00
N PRO A 112 3.29 -0.52 -16.22
CA PRO A 112 3.18 -1.97 -16.40
C PRO A 112 4.35 -2.75 -15.83
N LEU A 113 5.52 -2.10 -15.69
CA LEU A 113 6.70 -2.79 -15.18
C LEU A 113 6.61 -3.11 -13.69
N LEU A 114 5.61 -2.57 -12.98
CA LEU A 114 5.43 -2.90 -11.57
C LEU A 114 5.25 -4.40 -11.36
N ALA A 115 4.55 -5.07 -12.26
CA ALA A 115 4.32 -6.50 -12.15
C ALA A 115 5.64 -7.28 -12.18
N GLY A 116 6.64 -6.74 -12.85
CA GLY A 116 7.93 -7.40 -12.95
C GLY A 116 8.71 -7.44 -11.66
N LEU A 117 8.42 -6.55 -10.72
CA LEU A 117 9.12 -6.55 -9.44
C LEU A 117 8.86 -7.84 -8.66
N ALA A 118 7.59 -8.24 -8.58
CA ALA A 118 7.23 -9.46 -7.87
C ALA A 118 7.82 -10.69 -8.56
N GLN A 119 7.80 -10.69 -9.88
CA GLN A 119 8.36 -11.81 -10.63
C GLN A 119 9.86 -11.95 -10.41
N ARG A 120 10.56 -10.83 -10.31
CA ARG A 120 12.01 -10.89 -10.07
C ARG A 120 12.31 -11.50 -8.72
N GLU A 121 11.53 -11.18 -7.71
CA GLU A 121 11.73 -11.76 -6.39
C GLU A 121 11.50 -13.27 -6.42
N GLU A 122 10.47 -13.72 -7.11
CA GLU A 122 10.20 -15.14 -7.23
C GLU A 122 11.35 -15.88 -7.93
N VAL A 123 11.89 -15.27 -8.97
CA VAL A 123 12.99 -15.90 -9.70
C VAL A 123 14.23 -15.99 -8.83
N GLN A 124 14.49 -14.98 -8.02
CA GLN A 124 15.64 -15.00 -7.13
C GLN A 124 15.51 -16.05 -6.04
N ASP A 125 14.30 -16.29 -5.58
CA ASP A 125 14.06 -17.28 -4.54
C ASP A 125 14.09 -18.71 -5.08
N ALA A 126 13.91 -18.85 -6.36
CA ALA A 126 13.96 -20.17 -6.99
C ALA A 126 15.40 -20.59 -7.23
#